data_e0f77f8e1d222d3298fb570c24c35290
#
_entry.id   e0f77f8e1d222d3298fb570c24c35290
#
_cell.length_a   1.000
_cell.length_b   1.000
_cell.length_c   1.000
_cell.angle_alpha   90.00
_cell.angle_beta   90.00
_cell.angle_gamma   90.00
#
_symmetry.space_group_name_H-M   'P 1'
#
loop_
_entity.id
_entity.type
_entity.pdbx_description
1 polymer ?
#
loop_
_entity_poly.entity_id
_entity_poly.type
_entity_poly.pdbx_seq_one_letter_code
_entity_poly.pdbx_strand_id
1 'polypeptide(L)'
;MRFVTFARKNQNRVGLMGPEEMVIDLAEVNRRYLRGGAPAYLTSMQAFIEAGGKALGAARKAARFVAAKDPEGVKKLARAGALLKLNQIKFLSPVPWPRKNVIMLGINYREHVEEGARARSLELKYPDEPVYFTKPATSVIGHLGKVIHHKATEKLDYEIELAVVMGKKGRDIPKEKVYDYIFGYTVCLDMTARDLQRRHGQWFKGKSLDTFCPLGPWIVHKSALPDPQNLRLVCRVNGQTMQDGNTRDMIFDIPTMISVLSMGMTLEPGEIISTGTPSGVGFARVPPFFLKPGDKVEGEVEHIGVLQVEIAAP
;
A
#
# COMPACT_ATOMS: atom_id res chain seq x y z
N MET A 1 3.15 11.65 -9.73
CA MET A 1 1.74 11.32 -10.05
C MET A 1 1.22 10.37 -8.98
N ARG A 2 -0.02 10.56 -8.50
CA ARG A 2 -0.70 9.70 -7.51
C ARG A 2 -1.87 9.01 -8.21
N PHE A 3 -1.85 7.67 -8.26
CA PHE A 3 -2.85 6.86 -8.94
C PHE A 3 -3.76 6.17 -7.94
N VAL A 4 -5.07 6.32 -8.10
CA VAL A 4 -6.09 5.72 -7.24
C VAL A 4 -6.92 4.69 -8.00
N THR A 5 -7.29 3.61 -7.34
CA THR A 5 -8.33 2.70 -7.83
C THR A 5 -9.61 2.96 -7.06
N PHE A 6 -10.70 3.14 -7.76
CA PHE A 6 -12.00 3.43 -7.17
C PHE A 6 -13.13 2.69 -7.87
N ALA A 7 -14.22 2.45 -7.14
CA ALA A 7 -15.43 1.86 -7.71
C ALA A 7 -16.39 2.96 -8.16
N ARG A 8 -16.93 2.80 -9.37
CA ARG A 8 -17.98 3.63 -9.94
C ARG A 8 -18.97 2.78 -10.73
N LYS A 9 -20.27 2.85 -10.39
CA LYS A 9 -21.31 2.05 -11.07
C LYS A 9 -20.93 0.57 -11.22
N ASN A 10 -20.48 -0.04 -10.13
CA ASN A 10 -20.02 -1.44 -10.05
C ASN A 10 -18.85 -1.81 -10.98
N GLN A 11 -18.07 -0.83 -11.42
CA GLN A 11 -16.85 -1.04 -12.20
C GLN A 11 -15.66 -0.41 -11.50
N ASN A 12 -14.53 -1.11 -11.53
CA ASN A 12 -13.28 -0.54 -11.09
C ASN A 12 -12.78 0.48 -12.12
N ARG A 13 -12.17 1.57 -11.64
CA ARG A 13 -11.63 2.65 -12.43
C ARG A 13 -10.24 3.03 -11.94
N VAL A 14 -9.40 3.47 -12.86
CA VAL A 14 -8.11 4.08 -12.55
C VAL A 14 -8.26 5.59 -12.62
N GLY A 15 -7.95 6.24 -11.51
CA GLY A 15 -7.93 7.69 -11.38
C GLY A 15 -6.52 8.23 -11.21
N LEU A 16 -6.35 9.47 -11.56
CA LEU A 16 -5.16 10.28 -11.26
C LEU A 16 -5.59 11.44 -10.38
N MET A 17 -4.85 11.67 -9.28
CA MET A 17 -5.08 12.85 -8.45
C MET A 17 -4.78 14.12 -9.26
N GLY A 18 -5.77 14.97 -9.37
CA GLY A 18 -5.76 16.24 -10.10
C GLY A 18 -5.74 17.44 -9.16
N PRO A 19 -6.11 18.65 -9.67
CA PRO A 19 -6.21 19.87 -8.87
C PRO A 19 -7.31 19.74 -7.81
N GLU A 20 -7.20 20.53 -6.72
CA GLU A 20 -8.19 20.64 -5.64
C GLU A 20 -8.60 19.27 -5.05
N GLU A 21 -7.65 18.33 -4.97
CA GLU A 21 -7.88 16.96 -4.50
C GLU A 21 -8.99 16.21 -5.25
N MET A 22 -9.26 16.59 -6.49
CA MET A 22 -10.19 15.86 -7.34
C MET A 22 -9.50 14.69 -8.03
N VAL A 23 -10.27 13.66 -8.34
CA VAL A 23 -9.82 12.48 -9.09
C VAL A 23 -10.21 12.64 -10.56
N ILE A 24 -9.24 12.59 -11.45
CA ILE A 24 -9.42 12.51 -12.89
C ILE A 24 -9.74 11.06 -13.24
N ASP A 25 -10.96 10.74 -13.67
CA ASP A 25 -11.29 9.42 -14.23
C ASP A 25 -10.60 9.27 -15.59
N LEU A 26 -9.48 8.53 -15.62
CA LEU A 26 -8.62 8.42 -16.80
C LEU A 26 -9.35 7.86 -18.03
N ALA A 27 -10.19 6.84 -17.83
CA ALA A 27 -10.95 6.25 -18.92
C ALA A 27 -11.99 7.22 -19.47
N GLU A 28 -12.66 7.98 -18.60
CA GLU A 28 -13.71 8.93 -19.00
C GLU A 28 -13.12 10.14 -19.74
N VAL A 29 -12.03 10.72 -19.22
CA VAL A 29 -11.33 11.83 -19.90
C VAL A 29 -10.79 11.38 -21.25
N ASN A 30 -10.14 10.21 -21.30
CA ASN A 30 -9.56 9.71 -22.55
C ASN A 30 -10.64 9.44 -23.61
N ARG A 31 -11.76 8.83 -23.23
CA ARG A 31 -12.87 8.48 -24.12
C ARG A 31 -13.59 9.73 -24.65
N ARG A 32 -13.95 10.68 -23.78
CA ARG A 32 -14.82 11.82 -24.15
C ARG A 32 -14.07 12.98 -24.75
N TYR A 33 -12.85 13.22 -24.31
CA TYR A 33 -12.15 14.48 -24.62
C TYR A 33 -10.85 14.30 -25.40
N LEU A 34 -10.21 13.12 -25.29
CA LEU A 34 -8.94 12.87 -25.96
C LEU A 34 -9.06 11.90 -27.16
N ARG A 35 -10.29 11.50 -27.51
CA ARG A 35 -10.60 10.58 -28.63
C ARG A 35 -9.82 9.25 -28.59
N GLY A 36 -9.35 8.84 -27.42
CA GLY A 36 -8.50 7.64 -27.25
C GLY A 36 -9.26 6.38 -26.82
N GLY A 37 -10.61 6.42 -26.76
CA GLY A 37 -11.41 5.33 -26.24
C GLY A 37 -11.24 5.09 -24.74
N ALA A 38 -11.70 3.91 -24.25
CA ALA A 38 -11.51 3.47 -22.86
C ALA A 38 -10.81 2.10 -22.84
N PRO A 39 -9.54 2.02 -23.23
CA PRO A 39 -8.81 0.74 -23.23
C PRO A 39 -8.66 0.17 -21.81
N ALA A 40 -8.55 -1.16 -21.72
CA ALA A 40 -8.50 -1.88 -20.44
C ALA A 40 -7.45 -1.34 -19.46
N TYR A 41 -6.30 -0.88 -19.96
CA TYR A 41 -5.25 -0.28 -19.14
C TYR A 41 -5.63 1.05 -18.47
N LEU A 42 -6.79 1.63 -18.74
CA LEU A 42 -7.33 2.81 -18.04
C LEU A 42 -8.48 2.46 -17.08
N THR A 43 -8.88 1.19 -17.01
CA THR A 43 -9.95 0.73 -16.12
C THR A 43 -9.48 -0.25 -15.04
N SER A 44 -8.28 -0.78 -15.18
CA SER A 44 -7.66 -1.71 -14.22
C SER A 44 -6.25 -1.24 -13.90
N MET A 45 -5.93 -1.11 -12.61
CA MET A 45 -4.59 -0.72 -12.17
C MET A 45 -3.54 -1.77 -12.56
N GLN A 46 -3.87 -3.05 -12.48
CA GLN A 46 -2.99 -4.12 -12.95
C GLN A 46 -2.62 -3.92 -14.42
N ALA A 47 -3.63 -3.75 -15.28
CA ALA A 47 -3.40 -3.50 -16.71
C ALA A 47 -2.70 -2.14 -16.97
N PHE A 48 -2.94 -1.13 -16.11
CA PHE A 48 -2.26 0.16 -16.17
C PHE A 48 -0.76 0.01 -15.94
N ILE A 49 -0.38 -0.73 -14.90
CA ILE A 49 1.03 -1.00 -14.55
C ILE A 49 1.69 -1.80 -15.68
N GLU A 50 1.05 -2.85 -16.17
CA GLU A 50 1.55 -3.70 -17.27
C GLU A 50 1.76 -2.91 -18.58
N ALA A 51 0.87 -1.97 -18.89
CA ALA A 51 1.00 -1.13 -20.07
C ALA A 51 2.11 -0.07 -19.94
N GLY A 52 2.66 0.16 -18.75
CA GLY A 52 3.84 0.95 -18.49
C GLY A 52 3.81 2.34 -19.13
N GLY A 53 4.77 2.63 -19.98
CA GLY A 53 4.92 3.94 -20.63
C GLY A 53 3.70 4.39 -21.44
N LYS A 54 2.94 3.47 -22.05
CA LYS A 54 1.70 3.76 -22.79
C LYS A 54 0.62 4.32 -21.85
N ALA A 55 0.39 3.66 -20.72
CA ALA A 55 -0.58 4.09 -19.72
C ALA A 55 -0.16 5.41 -19.06
N LEU A 56 1.10 5.54 -18.67
CA LEU A 56 1.66 6.78 -18.13
C LEU A 56 1.55 7.95 -19.13
N GLY A 57 1.76 7.69 -20.42
CA GLY A 57 1.55 8.68 -21.49
C GLY A 57 0.11 9.16 -21.56
N ALA A 58 -0.86 8.25 -21.49
CA ALA A 58 -2.29 8.60 -21.45
C ALA A 58 -2.65 9.40 -20.18
N ALA A 59 -2.13 9.02 -19.02
CA ALA A 59 -2.34 9.75 -17.78
C ALA A 59 -1.76 11.17 -17.82
N ARG A 60 -0.54 11.36 -18.39
CA ARG A 60 0.05 12.70 -18.59
C ARG A 60 -0.78 13.56 -19.53
N LYS A 61 -1.31 12.98 -20.62
CA LYS A 61 -2.21 13.70 -21.55
C LYS A 61 -3.48 14.15 -20.83
N ALA A 62 -4.10 13.27 -20.03
CA ALA A 62 -5.29 13.61 -19.25
C ALA A 62 -5.00 14.71 -18.22
N ALA A 63 -3.89 14.62 -17.50
CA ALA A 63 -3.46 15.66 -16.55
C ALA A 63 -3.29 17.02 -17.20
N ARG A 64 -2.55 17.09 -18.34
CA ARG A 64 -2.34 18.33 -19.11
C ARG A 64 -3.67 18.90 -19.62
N PHE A 65 -4.54 18.05 -20.13
CA PHE A 65 -5.86 18.46 -20.61
C PHE A 65 -6.69 19.12 -19.49
N VAL A 66 -6.70 18.54 -18.29
CA VAL A 66 -7.42 19.09 -17.13
C VAL A 66 -6.75 20.38 -16.65
N ALA A 67 -5.42 20.40 -16.52
CA ALA A 67 -4.67 21.57 -16.06
C ALA A 67 -4.80 22.80 -16.98
N ALA A 68 -5.10 22.59 -18.27
CA ALA A 68 -5.34 23.66 -19.23
C ALA A 68 -6.77 24.25 -19.19
N LYS A 69 -7.63 23.78 -18.26
CA LYS A 69 -9.01 24.28 -18.12
C LYS A 69 -9.07 25.46 -17.16
N ASP A 70 -9.87 26.45 -17.52
CA ASP A 70 -10.30 27.50 -16.61
C ASP A 70 -11.28 26.95 -15.55
N PRO A 71 -11.64 27.71 -14.52
CA PRO A 71 -12.52 27.21 -13.45
C PRO A 71 -13.89 26.74 -13.97
N GLU A 72 -14.45 27.37 -15.01
CA GLU A 72 -15.73 26.92 -15.58
C GLU A 72 -15.58 25.61 -16.37
N GLY A 73 -14.45 25.43 -17.08
CA GLY A 73 -14.10 24.17 -17.73
C GLY A 73 -13.92 23.03 -16.72
N VAL A 74 -13.31 23.28 -15.57
CA VAL A 74 -13.20 22.31 -14.47
C VAL A 74 -14.59 21.93 -13.94
N LYS A 75 -15.47 22.89 -13.69
CA LYS A 75 -16.87 22.62 -13.29
C LYS A 75 -17.63 21.80 -14.35
N LYS A 76 -17.43 22.09 -15.63
CA LYS A 76 -18.03 21.31 -16.71
C LYS A 76 -17.55 19.87 -16.73
N LEU A 77 -16.25 19.63 -16.53
CA LEU A 77 -15.69 18.28 -16.42
C LEU A 77 -16.25 17.55 -15.19
N ALA A 78 -16.41 18.23 -14.06
CA ALA A 78 -17.00 17.64 -12.86
C ALA A 78 -18.48 17.26 -13.06
N ARG A 79 -19.30 18.15 -13.65
CA ARG A 79 -20.71 17.86 -14.00
C ARG A 79 -20.81 16.67 -14.96
N ALA A 80 -19.87 16.54 -15.90
CA ALA A 80 -19.80 15.42 -16.83
C ALA A 80 -19.27 14.12 -16.18
N GLY A 81 -18.81 14.19 -14.92
CA GLY A 81 -18.25 13.05 -14.17
C GLY A 81 -16.89 12.60 -14.68
N ALA A 82 -16.13 13.47 -15.33
CA ALA A 82 -14.75 13.25 -15.72
C ALA A 82 -13.76 13.63 -14.61
N LEU A 83 -14.19 14.54 -13.72
CA LEU A 83 -13.54 14.87 -12.44
C LEU A 83 -14.50 14.52 -11.31
N LEU A 84 -13.97 13.93 -10.24
CA LEU A 84 -14.73 13.46 -9.09
C LEU A 84 -14.09 13.98 -7.80
N LYS A 85 -14.89 14.46 -6.85
CA LYS A 85 -14.41 14.75 -5.49
C LYS A 85 -14.12 13.43 -4.75
N LEU A 86 -13.20 13.44 -3.80
CA LEU A 86 -12.85 12.25 -3.02
C LEU A 86 -14.05 11.61 -2.29
N ASN A 87 -14.98 12.43 -1.80
CA ASN A 87 -16.22 11.95 -1.16
C ASN A 87 -17.27 11.38 -2.13
N GLN A 88 -17.05 11.47 -3.44
CA GLN A 88 -17.93 10.91 -4.48
C GLN A 88 -17.44 9.55 -5.00
N ILE A 89 -16.30 9.07 -4.54
CA ILE A 89 -15.74 7.80 -4.94
C ILE A 89 -15.72 6.82 -3.77
N LYS A 90 -15.86 5.54 -4.08
CA LYS A 90 -15.53 4.48 -3.13
C LYS A 90 -14.09 4.03 -3.40
N PHE A 91 -13.20 4.30 -2.46
CA PHE A 91 -11.81 3.83 -2.55
C PHE A 91 -11.77 2.30 -2.58
N LEU A 92 -10.89 1.79 -3.40
CA LEU A 92 -10.46 0.40 -3.37
C LEU A 92 -8.96 0.37 -3.01
N SER A 93 -8.45 -0.79 -2.66
CA SER A 93 -6.99 -0.96 -2.66
C SER A 93 -6.43 -0.53 -4.03
N PRO A 94 -5.25 0.10 -4.09
CA PRO A 94 -4.65 0.48 -5.36
C PRO A 94 -4.57 -0.68 -6.37
N VAL A 95 -4.24 -1.89 -5.90
CA VAL A 95 -4.37 -3.15 -6.64
C VAL A 95 -5.38 -4.02 -5.89
N PRO A 96 -6.69 -3.96 -6.22
CA PRO A 96 -7.76 -4.56 -5.40
C PRO A 96 -7.68 -6.09 -5.30
N TRP A 97 -7.09 -6.71 -6.30
CA TRP A 97 -6.93 -8.16 -6.37
C TRP A 97 -5.55 -8.50 -6.93
N PRO A 98 -4.51 -8.52 -6.10
CA PRO A 98 -3.18 -8.94 -6.54
C PRO A 98 -3.21 -10.34 -7.14
N ARG A 99 -2.48 -10.56 -8.24
CA ARG A 99 -2.42 -11.88 -8.91
C ARG A 99 -1.74 -12.95 -8.07
N LYS A 100 -0.79 -12.53 -7.25
CA LYS A 100 -0.10 -13.37 -6.27
C LYS A 100 -0.36 -12.82 -4.86
N ASN A 101 0.02 -13.56 -3.85
CA ASN A 101 0.01 -13.06 -2.48
C ASN A 101 0.85 -11.79 -2.38
N VAL A 102 0.45 -10.88 -1.48
CA VAL A 102 1.29 -9.75 -1.09
C VAL A 102 2.50 -10.31 -0.34
N ILE A 103 3.69 -9.98 -0.81
CA ILE A 103 4.94 -10.39 -0.16
C ILE A 103 5.24 -9.39 0.95
N MET A 104 5.62 -9.91 2.11
CA MET A 104 5.88 -9.14 3.31
C MET A 104 7.28 -9.42 3.82
N LEU A 105 7.94 -8.41 4.37
CA LEU A 105 9.23 -8.55 5.04
C LEU A 105 9.03 -8.40 6.55
N GLY A 106 9.43 -9.40 7.32
CA GLY A 106 9.40 -9.36 8.78
C GLY A 106 10.72 -8.89 9.38
N ILE A 107 10.68 -8.36 10.61
CA ILE A 107 11.85 -8.00 11.43
C ILE A 107 12.91 -7.16 10.68
N ASN A 108 12.47 -6.17 9.90
CA ASN A 108 13.34 -5.36 9.03
C ASN A 108 13.74 -4.00 9.61
N TYR A 109 13.38 -3.69 10.86
CA TYR A 109 13.79 -2.46 11.53
C TYR A 109 14.51 -2.79 12.83
N ARG A 110 15.67 -2.16 13.08
CA ARG A 110 16.53 -2.47 14.25
C ARG A 110 15.77 -2.35 15.57
N GLU A 111 15.14 -1.21 15.81
CA GLU A 111 14.38 -0.98 17.04
C GLU A 111 13.20 -1.94 17.20
N HIS A 112 12.55 -2.36 16.10
CA HIS A 112 11.48 -3.35 16.14
C HIS A 112 11.98 -4.74 16.55
N VAL A 113 13.16 -5.14 16.09
CA VAL A 113 13.81 -6.40 16.53
C VAL A 113 14.11 -6.31 18.02
N GLU A 114 14.68 -5.20 18.49
CA GLU A 114 15.02 -4.97 19.90
C GLU A 114 13.79 -4.97 20.81
N GLU A 115 12.71 -4.23 20.45
CA GLU A 115 11.47 -4.22 21.24
C GLU A 115 10.82 -5.61 21.29
N GLY A 116 10.85 -6.34 20.18
CA GLY A 116 10.34 -7.71 20.09
C GLY A 116 11.11 -8.69 20.95
N ALA A 117 12.44 -8.57 21.02
CA ALA A 117 13.29 -9.35 21.90
C ALA A 117 13.00 -9.04 23.38
N ARG A 118 12.94 -7.76 23.74
CA ARG A 118 12.59 -7.32 25.13
C ARG A 118 11.22 -7.84 25.55
N ALA A 119 10.19 -7.65 24.73
CA ALA A 119 8.81 -8.05 25.06
C ALA A 119 8.62 -9.55 25.23
N ARG A 120 9.52 -10.36 24.68
CA ARG A 120 9.49 -11.82 24.75
C ARG A 120 10.55 -12.41 25.65
N SER A 121 11.40 -11.58 26.26
CA SER A 121 12.57 -12.02 27.06
C SER A 121 13.47 -12.97 26.27
N LEU A 122 13.70 -12.65 24.99
CA LEU A 122 14.59 -13.41 24.10
C LEU A 122 15.95 -12.71 23.98
N GLU A 123 16.96 -13.48 23.65
CA GLU A 123 18.26 -12.93 23.24
C GLU A 123 18.10 -12.09 21.98
N LEU A 124 18.74 -10.90 21.95
CA LEU A 124 18.74 -10.02 20.79
C LEU A 124 19.56 -10.65 19.67
N LYS A 125 18.90 -10.95 18.57
CA LYS A 125 19.55 -11.41 17.33
C LYS A 125 18.91 -10.70 16.13
N TYR A 126 19.75 -10.04 15.35
CA TYR A 126 19.32 -9.50 14.06
C TYR A 126 19.31 -10.59 13.00
N PRO A 127 18.42 -10.51 12.00
CA PRO A 127 18.42 -11.49 10.91
C PRO A 127 19.66 -11.31 10.02
N ASP A 128 20.26 -12.41 9.61
CA ASP A 128 21.37 -12.41 8.66
C ASP A 128 20.88 -12.22 7.20
N GLU A 129 19.64 -12.64 6.92
CA GLU A 129 18.98 -12.58 5.62
C GLU A 129 17.55 -12.06 5.76
N PRO A 130 16.97 -11.44 4.69
CA PRO A 130 15.59 -10.94 4.69
C PRO A 130 14.58 -12.07 4.98
N VAL A 131 13.70 -11.86 5.95
CA VAL A 131 12.69 -12.84 6.36
C VAL A 131 11.37 -12.57 5.64
N TYR A 132 11.03 -13.39 4.66
CA TYR A 132 9.81 -13.23 3.87
C TYR A 132 8.66 -14.08 4.39
N PHE A 133 7.45 -13.51 4.29
CA PHE A 133 6.18 -14.20 4.43
C PHE A 133 5.16 -13.60 3.47
N THR A 134 3.93 -14.09 3.44
CA THR A 134 2.92 -13.59 2.50
C THR A 134 1.56 -13.40 3.16
N LYS A 135 0.75 -12.52 2.55
CA LYS A 135 -0.68 -12.37 2.82
C LYS A 135 -1.47 -12.68 1.56
N PRO A 136 -2.58 -13.47 1.63
CA PRO A 136 -3.38 -13.81 0.46
C PRO A 136 -4.14 -12.59 -0.06
N ALA A 137 -4.51 -12.61 -1.35
CA ALA A 137 -5.28 -11.53 -1.97
C ALA A 137 -6.64 -11.28 -1.27
N THR A 138 -7.23 -12.30 -0.63
CA THR A 138 -8.48 -12.17 0.15
C THR A 138 -8.34 -11.29 1.38
N SER A 139 -7.14 -11.08 1.88
CA SER A 139 -6.88 -10.18 3.01
C SER A 139 -6.86 -8.70 2.62
N VAL A 140 -6.77 -8.38 1.32
CA VAL A 140 -6.57 -7.02 0.83
C VAL A 140 -7.84 -6.20 0.89
N ILE A 141 -7.75 -5.01 1.52
CA ILE A 141 -8.80 -3.98 1.51
C ILE A 141 -8.19 -2.60 1.18
N GLY A 142 -9.04 -1.64 0.85
CA GLY A 142 -8.61 -0.27 0.52
C GLY A 142 -8.77 0.72 1.68
N HIS A 143 -8.40 1.97 1.40
CA HIS A 143 -8.59 3.12 2.28
C HIS A 143 -10.08 3.29 2.67
N LEU A 144 -10.34 3.66 3.92
CA LEU A 144 -11.65 3.73 4.56
C LEU A 144 -12.38 2.37 4.65
N GLY A 145 -11.63 1.27 4.45
CA GLY A 145 -12.15 -0.08 4.62
C GLY A 145 -12.32 -0.46 6.09
N LYS A 146 -13.03 -1.58 6.32
CA LYS A 146 -13.21 -2.13 7.66
C LYS A 146 -12.33 -3.37 7.84
N VAL A 147 -11.48 -3.35 8.85
CA VAL A 147 -10.72 -4.51 9.31
C VAL A 147 -11.59 -5.29 10.29
N ILE A 148 -11.87 -6.54 10.00
CA ILE A 148 -12.70 -7.39 10.85
C ILE A 148 -11.88 -7.90 12.04
N HIS A 149 -12.34 -7.62 13.26
CA HIS A 149 -11.81 -8.26 14.47
C HIS A 149 -12.40 -9.68 14.57
N HIS A 150 -11.74 -10.63 13.93
CA HIS A 150 -12.24 -12.01 13.84
C HIS A 150 -12.33 -12.68 15.22
N LYS A 151 -13.37 -13.51 15.43
CA LYS A 151 -13.53 -14.33 16.65
C LYS A 151 -12.36 -15.28 16.93
N ALA A 152 -11.52 -15.52 15.90
CA ALA A 152 -10.35 -16.39 16.00
C ALA A 152 -9.18 -15.77 16.78
N THR A 153 -9.22 -14.48 17.08
CA THR A 153 -8.13 -13.75 17.75
C THR A 153 -8.65 -12.77 18.80
N GLU A 154 -7.95 -12.66 19.91
CA GLU A 154 -8.15 -11.64 20.95
C GLU A 154 -7.02 -10.59 20.95
N LYS A 155 -6.01 -10.79 20.08
CA LYS A 155 -4.76 -9.99 20.08
C LYS A 155 -4.48 -9.39 18.69
N LEU A 156 -5.47 -8.61 18.19
CA LEU A 156 -5.31 -7.87 16.93
C LEU A 156 -4.37 -6.68 17.13
N ASP A 157 -3.31 -6.61 16.33
CA ASP A 157 -2.26 -5.61 16.39
C ASP A 157 -2.09 -4.91 15.03
N TYR A 158 -1.46 -3.74 15.03
CA TYR A 158 -1.20 -2.86 13.90
C TYR A 158 0.30 -2.82 13.58
N GLU A 159 0.64 -2.65 12.31
CA GLU A 159 2.00 -2.43 11.82
C GLU A 159 1.96 -1.54 10.58
N ILE A 160 2.49 -0.31 10.68
CA ILE A 160 2.63 0.58 9.52
C ILE A 160 3.84 0.18 8.68
N GLU A 161 3.68 0.14 7.36
CA GLU A 161 4.75 -0.21 6.44
C GLU A 161 4.70 0.63 5.16
N LEU A 162 5.87 0.87 4.57
CA LEU A 162 5.97 1.25 3.17
C LEU A 162 5.78 -0.01 2.32
N ALA A 163 4.99 0.07 1.25
CA ALA A 163 4.84 -1.01 0.29
C ALA A 163 5.30 -0.58 -1.11
N VAL A 164 6.12 -1.42 -1.73
CA VAL A 164 6.63 -1.28 -3.09
C VAL A 164 5.68 -1.97 -4.06
N VAL A 165 5.39 -1.33 -5.19
CA VAL A 165 4.63 -1.93 -6.31
C VAL A 165 5.56 -2.14 -7.48
N MET A 166 5.72 -3.38 -7.93
CA MET A 166 6.57 -3.72 -9.06
C MET A 166 5.98 -3.22 -10.38
N GLY A 167 6.84 -2.72 -11.26
CA GLY A 167 6.44 -2.14 -12.56
C GLY A 167 6.87 -2.94 -13.78
N LYS A 168 7.83 -3.82 -13.59
CA LYS A 168 8.38 -4.65 -14.68
C LYS A 168 8.58 -6.09 -14.20
N LYS A 169 8.45 -7.03 -15.14
CA LYS A 169 8.83 -8.42 -14.91
C LYS A 169 10.34 -8.54 -14.80
N GLY A 170 10.82 -9.26 -13.78
CA GLY A 170 12.24 -9.53 -13.60
C GLY A 170 12.48 -10.76 -12.75
N ARG A 171 13.65 -11.37 -12.93
CA ARG A 171 14.21 -12.42 -12.09
C ARG A 171 15.70 -12.17 -11.98
N ASP A 172 16.32 -12.55 -10.87
CA ASP A 172 17.74 -12.33 -10.60
C ASP A 172 18.12 -10.84 -10.80
N ILE A 173 17.31 -9.93 -10.24
CA ILE A 173 17.44 -8.49 -10.44
C ILE A 173 18.66 -7.98 -9.68
N PRO A 174 19.67 -7.39 -10.36
CA PRO A 174 20.82 -6.80 -9.68
C PRO A 174 20.40 -5.67 -8.74
N LYS A 175 21.04 -5.56 -7.57
CA LYS A 175 20.69 -4.58 -6.54
C LYS A 175 20.66 -3.13 -7.08
N GLU A 176 21.61 -2.76 -7.88
CA GLU A 176 21.75 -1.43 -8.49
C GLU A 176 20.67 -1.10 -9.54
N LYS A 177 19.92 -2.11 -10.02
CA LYS A 177 18.85 -1.94 -11.02
C LYS A 177 17.44 -2.06 -10.43
N VAL A 178 17.31 -2.36 -9.15
CA VAL A 178 15.99 -2.61 -8.52
C VAL A 178 15.01 -1.46 -8.77
N TYR A 179 15.45 -0.21 -8.60
CA TYR A 179 14.58 0.96 -8.82
C TYR A 179 14.05 1.08 -10.27
N ASP A 180 14.70 0.48 -11.26
CA ASP A 180 14.18 0.43 -12.64
C ASP A 180 12.94 -0.45 -12.77
N TYR A 181 12.78 -1.44 -11.90
CA TYR A 181 11.67 -2.40 -11.88
C TYR A 181 10.48 -1.93 -11.06
N ILE A 182 10.64 -0.92 -10.22
CA ILE A 182 9.57 -0.38 -9.38
C ILE A 182 8.65 0.53 -10.20
N PHE A 183 7.34 0.40 -10.01
CA PHE A 183 6.32 1.33 -10.52
C PHE A 183 6.13 2.51 -9.57
N GLY A 184 5.98 2.23 -8.28
CA GLY A 184 5.73 3.22 -7.26
C GLY A 184 5.55 2.61 -5.87
N TYR A 185 4.98 3.40 -4.97
CA TYR A 185 4.90 3.11 -3.55
C TYR A 185 3.51 3.41 -3.01
N THR A 186 3.09 2.68 -1.99
CA THR A 186 1.84 2.87 -1.28
C THR A 186 2.01 2.58 0.21
N VAL A 187 1.02 2.89 1.02
CA VAL A 187 1.00 2.54 2.45
C VAL A 187 0.39 1.16 2.61
N CYS A 188 0.95 0.36 3.51
CA CYS A 188 0.39 -0.90 3.99
C CYS A 188 0.17 -0.85 5.50
N LEU A 189 -0.90 -1.46 5.99
CA LEU A 189 -1.07 -1.83 7.39
C LEU A 189 -1.02 -3.36 7.47
N ASP A 190 0.05 -3.92 8.07
CA ASP A 190 0.19 -5.36 8.29
C ASP A 190 -0.55 -5.77 9.56
N MET A 191 -1.88 -5.91 9.47
CA MET A 191 -2.72 -6.33 10.59
C MET A 191 -2.34 -7.75 11.02
N THR A 192 -2.20 -7.94 12.34
CA THR A 192 -1.60 -9.16 12.90
C THR A 192 -2.41 -9.71 14.07
N ALA A 193 -2.83 -10.98 13.98
CA ALA A 193 -3.36 -11.75 15.10
C ALA A 193 -2.20 -12.40 15.86
N ARG A 194 -1.69 -11.75 16.92
CA ARG A 194 -0.47 -12.16 17.62
C ARG A 194 -0.57 -13.53 18.28
N ASP A 195 -1.73 -13.90 18.78
CA ASP A 195 -2.01 -15.22 19.34
C ASP A 195 -1.91 -16.32 18.28
N LEU A 196 -2.50 -16.10 17.10
CA LEU A 196 -2.41 -17.05 15.99
C LEU A 196 -0.99 -17.11 15.40
N GLN A 197 -0.33 -15.96 15.29
CA GLN A 197 1.06 -15.88 14.82
C GLN A 197 2.01 -16.77 15.66
N ARG A 198 1.82 -16.79 16.99
CA ARG A 198 2.62 -17.64 17.89
C ARG A 198 2.22 -19.10 17.82
N ARG A 199 0.91 -19.39 17.80
CA ARG A 199 0.37 -20.76 17.88
C ARG A 199 0.78 -21.64 16.70
N HIS A 200 0.87 -21.07 15.50
CA HIS A 200 1.06 -21.83 14.26
C HIS A 200 2.52 -21.95 13.82
N GLY A 201 3.50 -21.43 14.57
CA GLY A 201 4.92 -21.45 14.22
C GLY A 201 5.27 -20.57 13.01
N GLN A 202 4.61 -20.76 11.88
CA GLN A 202 4.71 -19.87 10.72
C GLN A 202 3.76 -18.68 10.87
N TRP A 203 4.22 -17.48 10.48
CA TRP A 203 3.43 -16.24 10.66
C TRP A 203 2.18 -16.16 9.79
N PHE A 204 2.16 -16.94 8.70
CA PHE A 204 1.11 -16.88 7.67
C PHE A 204 -0.31 -16.85 8.26
N LYS A 205 -0.67 -17.75 9.17
CA LYS A 205 -2.03 -17.82 9.71
C LYS A 205 -2.42 -16.57 10.51
N GLY A 206 -1.51 -16.02 11.33
CA GLY A 206 -1.74 -14.81 12.11
C GLY A 206 -1.77 -13.52 11.27
N LYS A 207 -1.24 -13.56 10.06
CA LYS A 207 -1.11 -12.44 9.14
C LYS A 207 -2.17 -12.44 8.01
N SER A 208 -2.91 -13.54 7.82
CA SER A 208 -3.66 -13.84 6.59
C SER A 208 -5.18 -13.91 6.76
N LEU A 209 -5.72 -13.42 7.87
CA LEU A 209 -7.17 -13.35 8.01
C LEU A 209 -7.74 -12.32 7.01
N ASP A 210 -8.98 -12.51 6.58
CA ASP A 210 -9.63 -11.59 5.66
C ASP A 210 -9.57 -10.15 6.22
N THR A 211 -9.35 -9.18 5.36
CA THR A 211 -9.21 -7.76 5.68
C THR A 211 -7.90 -7.35 6.39
N PHE A 212 -6.95 -8.25 6.61
CA PHE A 212 -5.71 -7.98 7.36
C PHE A 212 -4.58 -7.35 6.54
N CYS A 213 -4.84 -6.95 5.30
CA CYS A 213 -3.88 -6.25 4.44
C CYS A 213 -4.49 -4.96 3.84
N PRO A 214 -4.78 -3.94 4.65
CA PRO A 214 -5.14 -2.63 4.11
C PRO A 214 -4.01 -2.04 3.29
N LEU A 215 -4.32 -1.55 2.08
CA LEU A 215 -3.39 -0.93 1.14
C LEU A 215 -3.97 0.37 0.58
N GLY A 216 -3.17 1.41 0.46
CA GLY A 216 -3.61 2.68 -0.13
C GLY A 216 -3.01 3.92 0.51
N PRO A 217 -3.69 5.08 0.39
CA PRO A 217 -4.92 5.33 -0.35
C PRO A 217 -4.75 5.28 -1.88
N TRP A 218 -3.51 5.44 -2.36
CA TRP A 218 -3.11 5.47 -3.77
C TRP A 218 -1.68 4.95 -3.95
N ILE A 219 -1.25 4.79 -5.21
CA ILE A 219 0.15 4.57 -5.55
C ILE A 219 0.77 5.91 -5.95
N VAL A 220 1.85 6.30 -5.31
CA VAL A 220 2.74 7.38 -5.76
C VAL A 220 3.75 6.78 -6.71
N HIS A 221 3.74 7.25 -7.97
CA HIS A 221 4.71 6.79 -8.97
C HIS A 221 6.13 7.18 -8.56
N LYS A 222 7.08 6.29 -8.75
CA LYS A 222 8.49 6.47 -8.35
C LYS A 222 9.12 7.80 -8.75
N SER A 223 8.73 8.38 -9.89
CA SER A 223 9.25 9.68 -10.32
C SER A 223 8.85 10.86 -9.44
N ALA A 224 7.90 10.67 -8.53
CA ALA A 224 7.46 11.70 -7.57
C ALA A 224 7.95 11.39 -6.12
N LEU A 225 8.75 10.36 -5.96
CA LEU A 225 9.32 9.93 -4.69
C LEU A 225 10.79 9.51 -4.94
N PRO A 226 11.72 10.48 -5.03
CA PRO A 226 13.09 10.20 -5.45
C PRO A 226 13.90 9.41 -4.43
N ASP A 227 13.58 9.54 -3.14
CA ASP A 227 14.27 8.83 -2.05
C ASP A 227 13.27 8.07 -1.16
N PRO A 228 12.91 6.83 -1.55
CA PRO A 228 12.03 5.99 -0.74
C PRO A 228 12.72 5.42 0.51
N GLN A 229 14.03 5.58 0.63
CA GLN A 229 14.83 5.06 1.73
C GLN A 229 14.98 6.08 2.88
N ASN A 230 14.33 7.25 2.78
CA ASN A 230 14.32 8.27 3.82
C ASN A 230 12.93 8.90 3.95
N LEU A 231 11.95 8.11 4.35
CA LEU A 231 10.56 8.52 4.56
C LEU A 231 10.15 8.25 6.00
N ARG A 232 9.49 9.22 6.63
CA ARG A 232 8.87 9.02 7.94
C ARG A 232 7.62 8.16 7.79
N LEU A 233 7.45 7.19 8.72
CA LEU A 233 6.25 6.37 8.86
C LEU A 233 5.64 6.61 10.23
N VAL A 234 4.34 6.93 10.28
CA VAL A 234 3.61 7.16 11.53
C VAL A 234 2.35 6.31 11.54
N CYS A 235 2.16 5.54 12.61
CA CYS A 235 0.89 4.88 12.89
C CYS A 235 0.19 5.58 14.04
N ARG A 236 -1.11 5.88 13.88
CA ARG A 236 -1.96 6.41 14.95
C ARG A 236 -3.14 5.49 15.17
N VAL A 237 -3.51 5.32 16.44
CA VAL A 237 -4.76 4.66 16.84
C VAL A 237 -5.58 5.67 17.63
N ASN A 238 -6.81 5.95 17.15
CA ASN A 238 -7.70 6.95 17.74
C ASN A 238 -7.02 8.32 17.90
N GLY A 239 -6.18 8.71 16.95
CA GLY A 239 -5.41 9.96 16.98
C GLY A 239 -4.12 9.93 17.82
N GLN A 240 -3.90 8.90 18.64
CA GLN A 240 -2.68 8.74 19.42
C GLN A 240 -1.57 8.11 18.57
N THR A 241 -0.39 8.72 18.53
CA THR A 241 0.79 8.15 17.85
C THR A 241 1.27 6.90 18.56
N MET A 242 1.31 5.80 17.81
CA MET A 242 1.71 4.48 18.28
C MET A 242 3.07 4.06 17.71
N GLN A 243 3.33 4.33 16.44
CA GLN A 243 4.63 4.10 15.79
C GLN A 243 5.08 5.41 15.13
N ASP A 244 6.36 5.68 15.18
CA ASP A 244 7.01 6.82 14.51
C ASP A 244 8.44 6.41 14.16
N GLY A 245 8.70 6.12 12.90
CA GLY A 245 9.96 5.62 12.40
C GLY A 245 10.32 6.20 11.03
N ASN A 246 11.44 5.75 10.49
CA ASN A 246 11.91 6.19 9.18
C ASN A 246 12.45 5.01 8.35
N THR A 247 12.20 4.98 7.05
CA THR A 247 12.68 3.90 6.16
C THR A 247 14.21 3.77 6.11
N ARG A 248 14.97 4.80 6.49
CA ARG A 248 16.44 4.73 6.61
C ARG A 248 16.91 3.76 7.71
N ASP A 249 16.02 3.41 8.65
CA ASP A 249 16.34 2.54 9.79
C ASP A 249 16.11 1.05 9.46
N MET A 250 15.77 0.73 8.20
CA MET A 250 15.67 -0.63 7.69
C MET A 250 17.01 -1.37 7.83
N ILE A 251 16.95 -2.64 8.23
CA ILE A 251 18.12 -3.54 8.25
C ILE A 251 18.53 -3.88 6.81
N PHE A 252 17.55 -4.27 5.99
CA PHE A 252 17.72 -4.51 4.56
C PHE A 252 17.01 -3.42 3.77
N ASP A 253 17.77 -2.64 3.02
CA ASP A 253 17.24 -1.60 2.14
C ASP A 253 16.37 -2.19 1.00
N ILE A 254 15.55 -1.35 0.38
CA ILE A 254 14.65 -1.77 -0.70
C ILE A 254 15.40 -2.50 -1.82
N PRO A 255 16.57 -2.02 -2.30
CA PRO A 255 17.35 -2.75 -3.29
C PRO A 255 17.80 -4.13 -2.83
N THR A 256 18.29 -4.28 -1.61
CA THR A 256 18.73 -5.58 -1.08
C THR A 256 17.56 -6.56 -1.00
N MET A 257 16.46 -6.17 -0.36
CA MET A 257 15.32 -7.07 -0.19
C MET A 257 14.73 -7.54 -1.52
N ILE A 258 14.62 -6.67 -2.52
CA ILE A 258 14.06 -7.05 -3.83
C ILE A 258 15.06 -7.88 -4.64
N SER A 259 16.36 -7.56 -4.59
CA SER A 259 17.40 -8.34 -5.25
C SER A 259 17.42 -9.77 -4.71
N VAL A 260 17.49 -9.94 -3.38
CA VAL A 260 17.47 -11.26 -2.72
C VAL A 260 16.19 -12.02 -3.04
N LEU A 261 15.03 -11.38 -2.94
CA LEU A 261 13.74 -12.00 -3.25
C LEU A 261 13.68 -12.52 -4.69
N SER A 262 14.26 -11.79 -5.63
CA SER A 262 14.20 -12.12 -7.05
C SER A 262 15.17 -13.22 -7.50
N MET A 263 16.10 -13.64 -6.63
CA MET A 263 17.01 -14.74 -6.93
C MET A 263 16.24 -16.03 -7.17
N GLY A 264 16.29 -16.55 -8.40
CA GLY A 264 15.53 -17.71 -8.84
C GLY A 264 14.00 -17.51 -8.90
N MET A 265 13.46 -16.35 -8.46
CA MET A 265 12.03 -16.03 -8.44
C MET A 265 11.69 -14.94 -9.44
N THR A 266 10.66 -15.17 -10.25
CA THR A 266 10.13 -14.13 -11.14
C THR A 266 9.17 -13.21 -10.39
N LEU A 267 9.50 -11.92 -10.34
CA LEU A 267 8.60 -10.85 -9.94
C LEU A 267 7.87 -10.30 -11.17
N GLU A 268 6.60 -9.96 -11.02
CA GLU A 268 5.75 -9.50 -12.11
C GLU A 268 5.20 -8.08 -11.86
N PRO A 269 4.83 -7.32 -12.92
CA PRO A 269 4.20 -6.02 -12.75
C PRO A 269 2.93 -6.12 -11.90
N GLY A 270 2.76 -5.20 -10.95
CA GLY A 270 1.63 -5.17 -10.02
C GLY A 270 1.80 -6.02 -8.76
N GLU A 271 2.87 -6.80 -8.62
CA GLU A 271 3.19 -7.45 -7.35
C GLU A 271 3.53 -6.40 -6.29
N ILE A 272 3.11 -6.67 -5.05
CA ILE A 272 3.27 -5.78 -3.91
C ILE A 272 4.23 -6.44 -2.93
N ILE A 273 5.23 -5.67 -2.50
CA ILE A 273 6.24 -6.09 -1.54
C ILE A 273 6.25 -5.07 -0.41
N SER A 274 5.85 -5.46 0.79
CA SER A 274 5.84 -4.61 1.98
C SER A 274 7.16 -4.76 2.74
N THR A 275 7.66 -3.65 3.30
CA THR A 275 9.08 -3.53 3.66
C THR A 275 9.38 -3.76 5.14
N GLY A 276 8.37 -4.14 5.92
CA GLY A 276 8.47 -4.26 7.36
C GLY A 276 8.08 -3.00 8.11
N THR A 277 7.89 -3.12 9.41
CA THR A 277 7.37 -2.10 10.30
C THR A 277 8.42 -1.58 11.28
N PRO A 278 8.41 -0.28 11.66
CA PRO A 278 9.24 0.26 12.74
C PRO A 278 8.72 -0.17 14.13
N SER A 279 9.44 0.21 15.19
CA SER A 279 9.06 -0.01 16.59
C SER A 279 7.75 0.66 16.98
N GLY A 280 7.16 0.26 18.12
CA GLY A 280 5.95 0.81 18.71
C GLY A 280 4.70 -0.04 18.46
N VAL A 281 4.86 -1.31 18.05
CA VAL A 281 3.75 -2.25 17.88
C VAL A 281 3.05 -2.56 19.20
N GLY A 282 1.75 -2.90 19.12
CA GLY A 282 0.90 -3.03 20.29
C GLY A 282 1.33 -4.10 21.28
N PHE A 283 1.79 -5.26 20.80
CA PHE A 283 2.19 -6.37 21.68
C PHE A 283 3.43 -6.06 22.52
N ALA A 284 4.30 -5.14 22.07
CA ALA A 284 5.54 -4.79 22.74
C ALA A 284 5.40 -3.62 23.72
N ARG A 285 4.23 -3.00 23.80
CA ARG A 285 3.93 -1.92 24.76
C ARG A 285 3.79 -2.42 26.19
N VAL A 286 3.96 -1.54 27.15
CA VAL A 286 3.79 -1.83 28.58
C VAL A 286 2.74 -0.88 29.16
N PRO A 287 1.51 -1.37 29.48
CA PRO A 287 1.00 -2.72 29.19
C PRO A 287 0.77 -2.92 27.69
N PRO A 288 0.68 -4.19 27.21
CA PRO A 288 0.37 -4.48 25.82
C PRO A 288 -0.97 -3.88 25.38
N PHE A 289 -1.01 -3.34 24.17
CA PHE A 289 -2.20 -2.74 23.57
C PHE A 289 -2.66 -3.56 22.37
N PHE A 290 -3.95 -3.91 22.30
CA PHE A 290 -4.57 -4.60 21.17
C PHE A 290 -5.81 -3.86 20.71
N LEU A 291 -6.01 -3.82 19.40
CA LEU A 291 -7.13 -3.16 18.75
C LEU A 291 -8.46 -3.83 19.08
N LYS A 292 -9.50 -3.00 19.18
CA LYS A 292 -10.89 -3.43 19.49
C LYS A 292 -11.85 -2.87 18.43
N PRO A 293 -13.03 -3.48 18.24
CA PRO A 293 -14.07 -2.89 17.41
C PRO A 293 -14.36 -1.44 17.79
N GLY A 294 -14.44 -0.56 16.79
CA GLY A 294 -14.59 0.88 16.92
C GLY A 294 -13.29 1.67 16.86
N ASP A 295 -12.12 1.05 17.03
CA ASP A 295 -10.84 1.73 16.89
C ASP A 295 -10.60 2.17 15.44
N LYS A 296 -10.00 3.35 15.29
CA LYS A 296 -9.55 3.89 14.00
C LYS A 296 -8.03 3.82 13.94
N VAL A 297 -7.52 3.22 12.88
CA VAL A 297 -6.08 3.10 12.62
C VAL A 297 -5.71 3.93 11.40
N GLU A 298 -4.73 4.80 11.55
CA GLU A 298 -4.18 5.64 10.50
C GLU A 298 -2.70 5.32 10.32
N GLY A 299 -2.32 4.92 9.11
CA GLY A 299 -0.95 4.75 8.70
C GLY A 299 -0.55 5.85 7.73
N GLU A 300 0.41 6.68 8.09
CA GLU A 300 0.94 7.75 7.26
C GLU A 300 2.36 7.44 6.83
N VAL A 301 2.62 7.55 5.53
CA VAL A 301 3.98 7.55 4.98
C VAL A 301 4.21 8.89 4.30
N GLU A 302 5.31 9.53 4.68
CA GLU A 302 5.72 10.84 4.16
C GLU A 302 5.70 10.87 2.63
N HIS A 303 5.20 11.95 2.03
CA HIS A 303 5.00 12.15 0.59
C HIS A 303 4.04 11.18 -0.12
N ILE A 304 3.56 10.14 0.58
CA ILE A 304 2.55 9.24 0.03
C ILE A 304 1.17 9.68 0.49
N GLY A 305 0.90 9.68 1.79
CA GLY A 305 -0.38 10.08 2.36
C GLY A 305 -0.83 9.16 3.49
N VAL A 306 -2.10 9.24 3.84
CA VAL A 306 -2.69 8.55 4.99
C VAL A 306 -3.63 7.44 4.53
N LEU A 307 -3.34 6.22 4.93
CA LEU A 307 -4.24 5.07 4.85
C LEU A 307 -5.01 4.97 6.17
N GLN A 308 -6.34 5.05 6.10
CA GLN A 308 -7.20 4.97 7.27
C GLN A 308 -8.12 3.76 7.18
N VAL A 309 -8.31 3.06 8.29
CA VAL A 309 -9.26 1.95 8.44
C VAL A 309 -9.96 2.02 9.79
N GLU A 310 -11.11 1.37 9.90
CA GLU A 310 -11.87 1.19 11.15
C GLU A 310 -11.91 -0.30 11.50
N ILE A 311 -11.74 -0.63 12.78
CA ILE A 311 -11.88 -2.00 13.26
C ILE A 311 -13.37 -2.30 13.47
N ALA A 312 -13.86 -3.31 12.77
CA ALA A 312 -15.25 -3.74 12.85
C ALA A 312 -15.40 -5.00 13.70
N ALA A 313 -16.56 -5.16 14.34
CA ALA A 313 -16.94 -6.44 14.94
C ALA A 313 -17.05 -7.55 13.87
N PRO A 314 -16.94 -8.83 14.28
CA PRO A 314 -17.05 -9.99 13.41
C PRO A 314 -18.40 -10.08 12.70
#